data_062e92b9086534dbd30da979a7d6be58
#
_entry.id   062e92b9086534dbd30da979a7d6be58
#
_cell.length_a   1.000
_cell.length_b   1.000
_cell.length_c   1.000
_cell.angle_alpha   90.00
_cell.angle_beta   90.00
_cell.angle_gamma   90.00
#
_symmetry.space_group_name_H-M   'P 1'
#
loop_
_entity.id
_entity.type
_entity.pdbx_description
1 polymer ?
#
loop_
_entity_poly.entity_id
_entity_poly.type
_entity_poly.pdbx_seq_one_letter_code
_entity_poly.pdbx_strand_id
1 'polypeptide(L)'
;MRSLGGKVLAGEVAPASDADTSIRPVFRRVLVAMKDESQIEHAVELARRAGASEARVLHLNLRESIGGRRFPLETGSSAAAIVETAVLEFRVAGIAATGQVRRALVDRAAQAIIADATEWAADLIVLGVPRRGRLLTRLFGSVTARVQRTAPCPVLTATSRKMAGVVDTADGGELAAVPLNLVNARGTKV
;
A
#
# COMPACT_ATOMS: atom_id res chain seq x y z
N MET A 1 4.36 21.93 -77.76
CA MET A 1 5.26 21.88 -76.61
C MET A 1 4.40 21.56 -75.37
N ARG A 2 4.60 20.41 -74.80
CA ARG A 2 3.72 19.81 -73.82
C ARG A 2 4.28 20.06 -72.42
N SER A 3 3.49 20.74 -71.56
CA SER A 3 3.77 20.90 -70.14
C SER A 3 3.25 19.68 -69.39
N LEU A 4 4.14 18.98 -68.68
CA LEU A 4 3.78 17.87 -67.80
C LEU A 4 3.65 18.41 -66.39
N GLY A 5 2.40 18.54 -65.93
CA GLY A 5 2.10 18.83 -64.52
C GLY A 5 2.28 17.61 -63.63
N GLY A 6 3.30 17.69 -62.78
CA GLY A 6 3.48 16.70 -61.73
C GLY A 6 2.51 16.91 -60.57
N LYS A 7 1.65 15.95 -60.35
CA LYS A 7 0.69 15.91 -59.22
C LYS A 7 1.41 15.39 -58.00
N VAL A 8 1.68 16.24 -57.02
CA VAL A 8 2.23 15.84 -55.73
C VAL A 8 1.07 15.29 -54.91
N LEU A 9 1.10 13.99 -54.66
CA LEU A 9 0.18 13.35 -53.68
C LEU A 9 0.67 13.66 -52.27
N ALA A 10 -0.08 14.51 -51.56
CA ALA A 10 0.10 14.70 -50.15
C ALA A 10 -0.32 13.41 -49.45
N GLY A 11 0.65 12.67 -48.97
CA GLY A 11 0.41 11.54 -48.06
C GLY A 11 -0.08 12.07 -46.73
N GLU A 12 -1.35 11.82 -46.43
CA GLU A 12 -1.94 12.06 -45.12
C GLU A 12 -1.34 11.05 -44.12
N VAL A 13 -0.43 11.56 -43.29
CA VAL A 13 0.07 10.79 -42.14
C VAL A 13 -1.03 10.79 -41.13
N ALA A 14 -1.70 9.66 -41.00
CA ALA A 14 -2.62 9.42 -39.89
C ALA A 14 -1.88 9.61 -38.56
N PRO A 15 -2.45 10.33 -37.56
CA PRO A 15 -1.83 10.43 -36.27
C PRO A 15 -1.79 9.01 -35.65
N ALA A 16 -0.60 8.58 -35.31
CA ALA A 16 -0.40 7.37 -34.52
C ALA A 16 -1.24 7.51 -33.25
N SER A 17 -2.22 6.67 -33.12
CA SER A 17 -2.97 6.50 -31.87
C SER A 17 -1.98 6.03 -30.82
N ASP A 18 -1.55 6.94 -29.96
CA ASP A 18 -0.86 6.62 -28.72
C ASP A 18 -1.85 5.87 -27.82
N ALA A 19 -2.06 4.60 -28.14
CA ALA A 19 -2.59 3.66 -27.18
C ALA A 19 -1.51 3.48 -26.11
N ASP A 20 -1.45 4.43 -25.15
CA ASP A 20 -0.79 4.22 -23.87
C ASP A 20 -1.50 3.07 -23.14
N THR A 21 -1.17 1.86 -23.58
CA THR A 21 -1.51 0.64 -22.84
C THR A 21 -0.50 0.52 -21.72
N SER A 22 -0.51 1.47 -20.80
CA SER A 22 0.12 1.28 -19.50
C SER A 22 -0.63 0.12 -18.82
N ILE A 23 -0.06 -1.07 -18.91
CA ILE A 23 -0.51 -2.25 -18.15
C ILE A 23 -0.33 -1.87 -16.69
N ARG A 24 -1.39 -1.32 -16.07
CA ARG A 24 -1.41 -1.08 -14.63
C ARG A 24 -1.39 -2.45 -13.98
N PRO A 25 -0.38 -2.76 -13.16
CA PRO A 25 -0.38 -4.02 -12.43
C PRO A 25 -1.65 -4.07 -11.57
N VAL A 26 -2.50 -5.02 -11.85
CA VAL A 26 -3.73 -5.23 -11.08
C VAL A 26 -3.40 -6.21 -9.97
N PHE A 27 -3.28 -5.70 -8.76
CA PHE A 27 -3.09 -6.52 -7.57
C PHE A 27 -4.47 -6.92 -7.02
N ARG A 28 -4.80 -8.19 -7.08
CA ARG A 28 -6.12 -8.67 -6.68
C ARG A 28 -6.25 -8.88 -5.18
N ARG A 29 -5.20 -9.42 -4.53
CA ARG A 29 -5.20 -9.86 -3.14
C ARG A 29 -4.18 -9.06 -2.31
N VAL A 30 -4.65 -8.01 -1.66
CA VAL A 30 -3.80 -7.08 -0.93
C VAL A 30 -3.81 -7.40 0.57
N LEU A 31 -2.66 -7.80 1.12
CA LEU A 31 -2.48 -7.91 2.57
C LEU A 31 -2.15 -6.53 3.14
N VAL A 32 -2.96 -6.05 4.07
CA VAL A 32 -2.79 -4.75 4.72
C VAL A 32 -2.39 -4.97 6.17
N ALA A 33 -1.11 -4.79 6.49
CA ALA A 33 -0.62 -4.88 7.86
C ALA A 33 -0.53 -3.48 8.48
N MET A 34 -1.34 -3.21 9.50
CA MET A 34 -1.42 -1.90 10.15
C MET A 34 -1.33 -2.01 11.67
N LYS A 35 -0.96 -0.89 12.30
CA LYS A 35 -0.82 -0.80 13.75
C LYS A 35 -1.99 -0.07 14.40
N ASP A 36 -2.51 0.97 13.75
CA ASP A 36 -3.55 1.83 14.29
C ASP A 36 -4.46 2.38 13.18
N GLU A 37 -5.57 2.97 13.59
CA GLU A 37 -6.61 3.47 12.69
C GLU A 37 -6.16 4.62 11.79
N SER A 38 -5.13 5.38 12.20
CA SER A 38 -4.65 6.55 11.44
C SER A 38 -4.11 6.22 10.04
N GLN A 39 -3.93 4.94 9.75
CA GLN A 39 -3.38 4.44 8.49
C GLN A 39 -4.45 3.88 7.55
N ILE A 40 -5.69 3.71 8.04
CA ILE A 40 -6.76 3.02 7.31
C ILE A 40 -7.08 3.73 5.99
N GLU A 41 -7.39 5.02 6.05
CA GLU A 41 -7.74 5.81 4.86
C GLU A 41 -6.69 5.70 3.76
N HIS A 42 -5.41 5.86 4.12
CA HIS A 42 -4.32 5.78 3.15
C HIS A 42 -4.12 4.36 2.62
N ALA A 43 -4.30 3.34 3.46
CA ALA A 43 -4.21 1.94 3.03
C ALA A 43 -5.33 1.57 2.06
N VAL A 44 -6.56 2.03 2.32
CA VAL A 44 -7.70 1.86 1.41
C VAL A 44 -7.42 2.52 0.06
N GLU A 45 -6.91 3.76 0.06
CA GLU A 45 -6.60 4.48 -1.17
C GLU A 45 -5.49 3.78 -1.98
N LEU A 46 -4.44 3.30 -1.33
CA LEU A 46 -3.39 2.51 -2.00
C LEU A 46 -3.94 1.22 -2.61
N ALA A 47 -4.77 0.49 -1.89
CA ALA A 47 -5.39 -0.73 -2.39
C ALA A 47 -6.30 -0.46 -3.59
N ARG A 48 -7.11 0.61 -3.54
CA ARG A 48 -7.95 1.03 -4.68
C ARG A 48 -7.12 1.35 -5.92
N ARG A 49 -6.05 2.14 -5.76
CA ARG A 49 -5.13 2.49 -6.87
C ARG A 49 -4.40 1.29 -7.43
N ALA A 50 -4.12 0.30 -6.58
CA ALA A 50 -3.53 -0.96 -6.99
C ALA A 50 -4.51 -1.88 -7.75
N GLY A 51 -5.81 -1.58 -7.74
CA GLY A 51 -6.85 -2.39 -8.38
C GLY A 51 -7.29 -3.59 -7.55
N ALA A 52 -7.15 -3.52 -6.22
CA ALA A 52 -7.50 -4.60 -5.32
C ALA A 52 -8.99 -4.98 -5.41
N SER A 53 -9.27 -6.27 -5.57
CA SER A 53 -10.62 -6.84 -5.43
C SER A 53 -10.84 -7.45 -4.04
N GLU A 54 -9.76 -7.91 -3.39
CA GLU A 54 -9.78 -8.53 -2.07
C GLU A 54 -8.70 -7.92 -1.18
N ALA A 55 -9.04 -7.65 0.09
CA ALA A 55 -8.09 -7.21 1.11
C ALA A 55 -8.16 -8.13 2.33
N ARG A 56 -6.99 -8.42 2.90
CA ARG A 56 -6.88 -8.99 4.25
C ARG A 56 -6.21 -7.97 5.16
N VAL A 57 -6.96 -7.50 6.17
CA VAL A 57 -6.43 -6.63 7.20
C VAL A 57 -5.78 -7.47 8.29
N LEU A 58 -4.48 -7.32 8.47
CA LEU A 58 -3.70 -7.96 9.52
C LEU A 58 -3.29 -6.95 10.58
N HIS A 59 -3.72 -7.18 11.81
CA HIS A 59 -3.21 -6.45 12.97
C HIS A 59 -2.38 -7.39 13.86
N LEU A 60 -1.16 -6.97 14.19
CA LEU A 60 -0.29 -7.74 15.09
C LEU A 60 -0.44 -7.23 16.52
N ASN A 61 -1.13 -8.01 17.35
CA ASN A 61 -1.12 -7.83 18.81
C ASN A 61 0.26 -8.23 19.34
N LEU A 62 1.15 -7.24 19.41
CA LEU A 62 2.55 -7.45 19.73
C LEU A 62 2.74 -7.67 21.24
N ARG A 63 3.72 -8.51 21.54
CA ARG A 63 4.17 -8.80 22.91
C ARG A 63 5.65 -8.54 23.04
N GLU A 64 6.04 -7.91 24.13
CA GLU A 64 7.43 -7.73 24.52
C GLU A 64 7.83 -8.81 25.52
N SER A 65 9.07 -9.30 25.41
CA SER A 65 9.64 -10.26 26.36
C SER A 65 10.65 -9.56 27.25
N ILE A 66 10.35 -9.48 28.54
CA ILE A 66 11.22 -8.87 29.55
C ILE A 66 11.42 -9.90 30.67
N GLY A 67 12.68 -10.29 30.92
CA GLY A 67 13.00 -11.26 31.95
C GLY A 67 12.28 -12.61 31.83
N GLY A 68 12.06 -13.09 30.58
CA GLY A 68 11.34 -14.33 30.29
C GLY A 68 9.81 -14.25 30.39
N ARG A 69 9.25 -13.12 30.82
CA ARG A 69 7.82 -12.86 30.85
C ARG A 69 7.38 -12.10 29.59
N ARG A 70 6.17 -12.41 29.10
CA ARG A 70 5.60 -11.80 27.89
C ARG A 70 4.48 -10.83 28.26
N PHE A 71 4.64 -9.58 27.92
CA PHE A 71 3.68 -8.51 28.17
C PHE A 71 3.03 -8.07 26.85
N PRO A 72 1.69 -8.06 26.76
CA PRO A 72 1.01 -7.49 25.58
C PRO A 72 1.19 -5.97 25.57
N LEU A 73 1.40 -5.40 24.38
CA LEU A 73 1.50 -3.94 24.21
C LEU A 73 0.12 -3.28 24.08
N GLU A 74 -0.91 -4.07 23.87
CA GLU A 74 -2.30 -3.63 23.77
C GLU A 74 -3.27 -4.75 24.21
N THR A 75 -4.53 -4.38 24.46
CA THR A 75 -5.58 -5.37 24.77
C THR A 75 -6.07 -6.07 23.50
N GLY A 76 -6.62 -7.29 23.67
CA GLY A 76 -7.21 -8.01 22.54
C GLY A 76 -8.46 -7.32 21.97
N SER A 77 -9.22 -6.62 22.79
CA SER A 77 -10.39 -5.83 22.35
C SER A 77 -9.98 -4.61 21.51
N SER A 78 -8.92 -3.92 21.89
CA SER A 78 -8.38 -2.81 21.09
C SER A 78 -7.90 -3.29 19.72
N ALA A 79 -7.16 -4.40 19.68
CA ALA A 79 -6.69 -5.00 18.43
C ALA A 79 -7.85 -5.42 17.52
N ALA A 80 -8.93 -5.98 18.09
CA ALA A 80 -10.12 -6.38 17.33
C ALA A 80 -10.85 -5.16 16.75
N ALA A 81 -11.04 -4.10 17.54
CA ALA A 81 -11.72 -2.88 17.09
C ALA A 81 -11.01 -2.23 15.90
N ILE A 82 -9.67 -2.15 15.93
CA ILE A 82 -8.88 -1.62 14.79
C ILE A 82 -9.15 -2.43 13.51
N VAL A 83 -9.16 -3.76 13.62
CA VAL A 83 -9.42 -4.64 12.48
C VAL A 83 -10.84 -4.50 11.96
N GLU A 84 -11.83 -4.45 12.84
CA GLU A 84 -13.25 -4.29 12.47
C GLU A 84 -13.48 -2.97 11.74
N THR A 85 -12.97 -1.86 12.28
CA THR A 85 -13.03 -0.55 11.63
C THR A 85 -12.40 -0.58 10.25
N ALA A 86 -11.19 -1.13 10.14
CA ALA A 86 -10.50 -1.20 8.86
C ALA A 86 -11.25 -2.06 7.83
N VAL A 87 -11.74 -3.23 8.22
CA VAL A 87 -12.53 -4.11 7.34
C VAL A 87 -13.77 -3.39 6.81
N LEU A 88 -14.45 -2.62 7.67
CA LEU A 88 -15.62 -1.84 7.26
C LEU A 88 -15.24 -0.80 6.21
N GLU A 89 -14.17 -0.04 6.43
CA GLU A 89 -13.71 1.00 5.49
C GLU A 89 -13.32 0.40 4.12
N PHE A 90 -12.64 -0.74 4.09
CA PHE A 90 -12.35 -1.44 2.83
C PHE A 90 -13.62 -1.86 2.10
N ARG A 91 -14.63 -2.38 2.83
CA ARG A 91 -15.92 -2.78 2.24
C ARG A 91 -16.70 -1.59 1.71
N VAL A 92 -16.73 -0.48 2.44
CA VAL A 92 -17.33 0.79 1.98
C VAL A 92 -16.67 1.28 0.69
N ALA A 93 -15.36 1.07 0.55
CA ALA A 93 -14.61 1.39 -0.66
C ALA A 93 -14.82 0.38 -1.82
N GLY A 94 -15.69 -0.63 -1.65
CA GLY A 94 -16.00 -1.63 -2.68
C GLY A 94 -14.99 -2.77 -2.78
N ILE A 95 -14.10 -2.94 -1.79
CA ILE A 95 -13.10 -4.01 -1.74
C ILE A 95 -13.60 -5.10 -0.78
N ALA A 96 -13.69 -6.35 -1.24
CA ALA A 96 -14.03 -7.47 -0.36
C ALA A 96 -12.94 -7.63 0.72
N ALA A 97 -13.30 -7.50 2.02
CA ALA A 97 -12.32 -7.46 3.07
C ALA A 97 -12.58 -8.48 4.19
N THR A 98 -11.50 -9.08 4.67
CA THR A 98 -11.45 -9.92 5.86
C THR A 98 -10.45 -9.38 6.85
N GLY A 99 -10.61 -9.68 8.14
CA GLY A 99 -9.72 -9.18 9.19
C GLY A 99 -9.14 -10.30 10.02
N GLN A 100 -7.91 -10.11 10.49
CA GLN A 100 -7.20 -11.05 11.35
C GLN A 100 -6.36 -10.31 12.40
N VAL A 101 -6.46 -10.74 13.64
CA VAL A 101 -5.54 -10.36 14.71
C VAL A 101 -4.60 -11.54 14.97
N ARG A 102 -3.29 -11.32 14.78
CA ARG A 102 -2.27 -12.33 15.16
C ARG A 102 -1.45 -11.86 16.36
N ARG A 103 -1.15 -12.78 17.26
CA ARG A 103 -0.21 -12.52 18.36
C ARG A 103 1.21 -12.81 17.89
N ALA A 104 2.11 -11.84 18.09
CA ALA A 104 3.52 -12.00 17.72
C ALA A 104 4.43 -11.34 18.76
N LEU A 105 5.67 -11.80 18.86
CA LEU A 105 6.72 -11.05 19.54
C LEU A 105 7.20 -9.92 18.64
N VAL A 106 7.65 -8.83 19.25
CA VAL A 106 8.13 -7.64 18.52
C VAL A 106 9.23 -7.99 17.51
N ASP A 107 10.18 -8.84 17.87
CA ASP A 107 11.26 -9.31 17.01
C ASP A 107 10.83 -10.28 15.90
N ARG A 108 9.60 -10.82 16.00
CA ARG A 108 8.99 -11.75 15.04
C ARG A 108 7.91 -11.11 14.17
N ALA A 109 7.65 -9.81 14.34
CA ALA A 109 6.59 -9.11 13.61
C ALA A 109 6.71 -9.23 12.07
N ALA A 110 7.91 -9.04 11.53
CA ALA A 110 8.13 -9.18 10.08
C ALA A 110 7.84 -10.59 9.57
N GLN A 111 8.28 -11.63 10.31
CA GLN A 111 8.00 -13.02 9.94
C GLN A 111 6.51 -13.32 9.98
N ALA A 112 5.77 -12.78 10.96
CA ALA A 112 4.33 -12.97 11.05
C ALA A 112 3.59 -12.37 9.84
N ILE A 113 3.99 -11.17 9.38
CA ILE A 113 3.43 -10.54 8.19
C ILE A 113 3.73 -11.37 6.93
N ILE A 114 5.00 -11.80 6.75
CA ILE A 114 5.42 -12.58 5.60
C ILE A 114 4.71 -13.94 5.56
N ALA A 115 4.59 -14.61 6.72
CA ALA A 115 3.87 -15.87 6.82
C ALA A 115 2.40 -15.72 6.42
N ASP A 116 1.72 -14.66 6.88
CA ASP A 116 0.33 -14.40 6.51
C ASP A 116 0.19 -14.08 5.01
N ALA A 117 1.11 -13.29 4.45
CA ALA A 117 1.13 -12.99 3.02
C ALA A 117 1.29 -14.25 2.18
N THR A 118 2.19 -15.16 2.58
CA THR A 118 2.43 -16.43 1.90
C THR A 118 1.23 -17.37 2.03
N GLU A 119 0.70 -17.54 3.25
CA GLU A 119 -0.43 -18.41 3.54
C GLU A 119 -1.69 -18.00 2.77
N TRP A 120 -1.92 -16.70 2.67
CA TRP A 120 -3.08 -16.16 1.94
C TRP A 120 -2.81 -15.95 0.46
N ALA A 121 -1.60 -16.19 -0.03
CA ALA A 121 -1.15 -15.92 -1.39
C ALA A 121 -1.43 -14.46 -1.81
N ALA A 122 -1.00 -13.51 -0.98
CA ALA A 122 -1.09 -12.08 -1.29
C ALA A 122 -0.19 -11.74 -2.49
N ASP A 123 -0.67 -10.91 -3.39
CA ASP A 123 0.09 -10.40 -4.53
C ASP A 123 0.64 -8.97 -4.30
N LEU A 124 0.17 -8.32 -3.22
CA LEU A 124 0.69 -7.05 -2.72
C LEU A 124 0.60 -7.00 -1.19
N ILE A 125 1.61 -6.41 -0.56
CA ILE A 125 1.56 -6.06 0.87
C ILE A 125 1.53 -4.54 1.00
N VAL A 126 0.58 -4.02 1.79
CA VAL A 126 0.55 -2.62 2.23
C VAL A 126 0.90 -2.57 3.71
N LEU A 127 2.00 -1.90 4.05
CA LEU A 127 2.44 -1.72 5.44
C LEU A 127 2.04 -0.33 5.95
N GLY A 128 1.25 -0.30 7.00
CA GLY A 128 1.00 0.91 7.77
C GLY A 128 2.25 1.34 8.55
N VAL A 129 2.77 2.53 8.25
CA VAL A 129 3.92 3.10 8.95
C VAL A 129 3.45 4.25 9.83
N PRO A 130 3.61 4.17 11.17
CA PRO A 130 3.18 5.24 12.06
C PRO A 130 4.00 6.51 11.85
N ARG A 131 3.31 7.67 11.90
CA ARG A 131 3.97 8.97 11.90
C ARG A 131 4.64 9.21 13.25
N ARG A 132 5.98 9.34 13.24
CA ARG A 132 6.83 9.93 14.28
C ARG A 132 6.48 9.66 15.75
N GLY A 133 7.18 8.70 16.31
CA GLY A 133 7.52 8.63 17.72
C GLY A 133 8.95 8.12 17.81
N ARG A 134 9.87 8.84 18.44
CA ARG A 134 11.33 8.61 18.42
C ARG A 134 11.77 7.17 18.82
N LEU A 135 10.97 6.47 19.59
CA LEU A 135 11.25 5.09 20.02
C LEU A 135 10.64 4.03 19.09
N LEU A 136 9.46 4.29 18.52
CA LEU A 136 8.77 3.33 17.65
C LEU A 136 9.33 3.33 16.24
N THR A 137 9.93 4.41 15.75
CA THR A 137 10.53 4.50 14.40
C THR A 137 11.67 3.50 14.21
N ARG A 138 12.44 3.19 15.22
CA ARG A 138 13.51 2.18 15.14
C ARG A 138 12.96 0.76 14.98
N LEU A 139 11.90 0.41 15.69
CA LEU A 139 11.28 -0.92 15.62
C LEU A 139 10.53 -1.11 14.31
N PHE A 140 9.69 -0.12 13.90
CA PHE A 140 8.92 -0.21 12.66
C PHE A 140 9.79 -0.03 11.42
N GLY A 141 10.86 0.77 11.46
CA GLY A 141 11.85 0.82 10.39
C GLY A 141 12.51 -0.54 10.15
N SER A 142 12.81 -1.29 11.21
CA SER A 142 13.39 -2.63 11.11
C SER A 142 12.38 -3.67 10.57
N VAL A 143 11.10 -3.61 10.99
CA VAL A 143 10.04 -4.48 10.48
C VAL A 143 9.79 -4.20 9.00
N THR A 144 9.58 -2.93 8.62
CA THR A 144 9.36 -2.51 7.24
C THR A 144 10.52 -2.93 6.34
N ALA A 145 11.76 -2.63 6.73
CA ALA A 145 12.95 -3.00 5.97
C ALA A 145 13.10 -4.53 5.82
N ARG A 146 12.75 -5.29 6.86
CA ARG A 146 12.80 -6.74 6.81
C ARG A 146 11.72 -7.30 5.89
N VAL A 147 10.47 -6.81 5.97
CA VAL A 147 9.38 -7.22 5.07
C VAL A 147 9.75 -6.88 3.64
N GLN A 148 10.17 -5.64 3.34
CA GLN A 148 10.56 -5.23 1.98
C GLN A 148 11.66 -6.11 1.37
N ARG A 149 12.59 -6.61 2.20
CA ARG A 149 13.69 -7.46 1.72
C ARG A 149 13.30 -8.91 1.50
N THR A 150 12.32 -9.43 2.23
CA THR A 150 12.03 -10.87 2.29
C THR A 150 10.58 -11.24 1.92
N ALA A 151 9.75 -10.26 1.58
CA ALA A 151 8.37 -10.51 1.16
C ALA A 151 8.29 -11.31 -0.15
N PRO A 152 7.27 -12.17 -0.31
CA PRO A 152 7.07 -12.95 -1.53
C PRO A 152 6.51 -12.11 -2.70
N CYS A 153 6.02 -10.90 -2.42
CA CYS A 153 5.38 -10.00 -3.38
C CYS A 153 5.80 -8.54 -3.13
N PRO A 154 5.46 -7.59 -4.03
CA PRO A 154 5.72 -6.17 -3.85
C PRO A 154 5.17 -5.62 -2.53
N VAL A 155 5.84 -4.58 -2.00
CA VAL A 155 5.48 -3.96 -0.72
C VAL A 155 5.32 -2.46 -0.89
N LEU A 156 4.14 -1.92 -0.54
CA LEU A 156 3.88 -0.48 -0.43
C LEU A 156 3.84 -0.06 1.04
N THR A 157 4.14 1.19 1.31
CA THR A 157 4.03 1.77 2.66
C THR A 157 2.95 2.83 2.71
N ALA A 158 1.97 2.65 3.61
CA ALA A 158 0.95 3.63 3.94
C ALA A 158 1.42 4.47 5.13
N THR A 159 1.72 5.74 4.90
CA THR A 159 2.04 6.69 5.97
C THR A 159 0.81 7.49 6.33
N SER A 160 0.48 7.62 7.62
CA SER A 160 -0.60 8.49 8.07
C SER A 160 -0.36 9.94 7.58
N ARG A 161 -1.21 10.46 6.73
CA ARG A 161 -1.25 11.88 6.37
C ARG A 161 -2.16 12.59 7.38
N LYS A 162 -1.60 13.42 8.25
CA LYS A 162 -2.41 14.43 8.90
C LYS A 162 -2.83 15.40 7.79
N MET A 163 -4.13 15.52 7.49
CA MET A 163 -4.65 16.64 6.71
C MET A 163 -4.11 17.90 7.40
N ALA A 164 -3.08 18.51 6.84
CA ALA A 164 -2.75 19.88 7.17
C ALA A 164 -4.01 20.68 6.82
N GLY A 165 -4.53 21.41 7.80
CA GLY A 165 -5.76 22.18 7.62
C GLY A 165 -5.71 22.92 6.29
N VAL A 166 -6.83 22.88 5.60
CA VAL A 166 -7.07 23.64 4.38
C VAL A 166 -6.73 25.10 4.72
N VAL A 167 -5.54 25.53 4.33
CA VAL A 167 -5.27 26.94 4.11
C VAL A 167 -5.80 27.17 2.70
N ASP A 168 -6.96 27.80 2.64
CA ASP A 168 -7.56 28.31 1.43
C ASP A 168 -6.59 29.30 0.80
N THR A 169 -5.79 28.87 -0.15
CA THR A 169 -5.10 29.73 -1.08
C THR A 169 -5.64 29.44 -2.45
N ALA A 170 -6.54 30.33 -2.88
CA ALA A 170 -6.92 30.49 -4.25
C ALA A 170 -5.66 30.64 -5.11
N ASP A 171 -5.17 29.56 -5.67
CA ASP A 171 -4.39 29.59 -6.90
C ASP A 171 -4.37 28.18 -7.52
N GLY A 172 -4.72 28.12 -8.81
CA GLY A 172 -4.93 26.89 -9.55
C GLY A 172 -3.62 26.13 -9.79
N GLY A 173 -3.26 25.26 -8.86
CA GLY A 173 -2.14 24.33 -8.93
C GLY A 173 -2.61 22.93 -9.24
N GLU A 174 -2.30 22.46 -10.43
CA GLU A 174 -2.37 21.10 -10.95
C GLU A 174 -2.00 20.04 -9.90
N LEU A 175 -2.90 19.09 -9.65
CA LEU A 175 -2.67 17.92 -8.81
C LEU A 175 -1.55 17.06 -9.39
N ALA A 176 -0.31 17.34 -8.98
CA ALA A 176 0.82 16.49 -9.28
C ALA A 176 0.56 15.07 -8.72
N ALA A 177 0.51 14.10 -9.61
CA ALA A 177 0.38 12.69 -9.27
C ALA A 177 1.49 12.30 -8.30
N VAL A 178 1.11 11.91 -7.06
CA VAL A 178 2.07 11.39 -6.08
C VAL A 178 2.62 10.07 -6.61
N PRO A 179 3.92 9.96 -6.86
CA PRO A 179 4.49 8.74 -7.41
C PRO A 179 4.30 7.57 -6.42
N LEU A 180 3.71 6.49 -6.90
CA LEU A 180 3.68 5.21 -6.20
C LEU A 180 5.12 4.69 -6.13
N ASN A 181 5.75 4.78 -4.95
CA ASN A 181 7.05 4.14 -4.72
C ASN A 181 6.85 2.62 -4.58
N LEU A 182 6.76 1.93 -5.70
CA LEU A 182 6.81 0.47 -5.74
C LEU A 182 8.27 0.03 -5.57
N VAL A 183 8.52 -0.78 -4.54
CA VAL A 183 9.81 -1.43 -4.34
C VAL A 183 9.59 -2.93 -4.46
N ASN A 184 10.23 -3.57 -5.43
CA ASN A 184 10.16 -5.02 -5.57
C ASN A 184 11.03 -5.73 -4.53
N ALA A 185 10.90 -7.06 -4.42
CA ALA A 185 11.64 -7.89 -3.46
C ALA A 185 13.19 -7.80 -3.59
N ARG A 186 13.69 -7.14 -4.65
CA ARG A 186 15.13 -6.88 -4.89
C ARG A 186 15.52 -5.43 -4.62
N GLY A 187 14.61 -4.60 -4.09
CA GLY A 187 14.89 -3.19 -3.77
C GLY A 187 14.95 -2.24 -4.97
N THR A 188 14.54 -2.68 -6.14
CA THR A 188 14.51 -1.86 -7.36
C THR A 188 13.16 -1.15 -7.48
N LYS A 189 13.17 0.16 -7.74
CA LYS A 189 11.96 0.92 -8.09
C LYS A 189 11.42 0.40 -9.42
N VAL A 190 10.14 0.11 -9.47
CA VAL A 190 9.39 -0.27 -10.69
C VAL A 190 8.61 0.93 -11.17
#